data_3fda3d578fe361c24b51a4692e21a8d5
#
_entry.id   3fda3d578fe361c24b51a4692e21a8d5
#
_cell.length_a   1.000
_cell.length_b   1.000
_cell.length_c   1.000
_cell.angle_alpha   90.00
_cell.angle_beta   90.00
_cell.angle_gamma   90.00
#
_symmetry.space_group_name_H-M   'P 1'
#
loop_
_entity.id
_entity.type
_entity.pdbx_description
1 polymer ?
#
loop_
_entity_poly.entity_id
_entity_poly.type
_entity_poly.pdbx_seq_one_letter_code
_entity_poly.pdbx_strand_id
1 'polypeptide(L)'
;MPGDILLFAPQVPSLISKLIQQQQERWGARPEHARFTHAAIYIGLDHLICESVPHGGVRYSTLDARLDHSCCVVRRWPGLTREQGQRIAFQAVSHLGEPYGWGTILAQLLKRGSLLSEEAAAHLICSRLCDRAITRALLEQGFPIQNTFVHPKPGDFVTPAVLSLSPKLTDVEVEWRRCVIC
;
A
#
# COMPACT_ATOMS: atom_id res chain seq x y z
N MET A 1 4.37 2.80 -14.27
CA MET A 1 5.11 4.09 -14.25
C MET A 1 5.39 4.48 -12.82
N PRO A 2 6.32 5.44 -12.51
CA PRO A 2 6.49 5.94 -11.14
C PRO A 2 5.15 6.33 -10.53
N GLY A 3 4.98 6.10 -9.22
CA GLY A 3 3.74 6.41 -8.50
C GLY A 3 2.64 5.33 -8.57
N ASP A 4 2.83 4.26 -9.35
CA ASP A 4 1.92 3.13 -9.32
C ASP A 4 1.97 2.42 -7.96
N ILE A 5 0.82 1.96 -7.49
CA ILE A 5 0.72 1.10 -6.31
C ILE A 5 0.91 -0.36 -6.75
N LEU A 6 1.77 -1.05 -6.05
CA LEU A 6 2.02 -2.47 -6.21
C LEU A 6 1.38 -3.20 -5.03
N LEU A 7 0.48 -4.13 -5.30
CA LEU A 7 -0.16 -4.97 -4.29
C LEU A 7 0.36 -6.38 -4.40
N PHE A 8 0.88 -6.92 -3.31
CA PHE A 8 1.51 -8.23 -3.26
C PHE A 8 0.67 -9.24 -2.47
N ALA A 9 0.43 -10.39 -3.11
CA ALA A 9 -0.12 -11.57 -2.48
C ALA A 9 0.98 -12.64 -2.40
N PRO A 10 1.40 -13.08 -1.19
CA PRO A 10 2.46 -14.06 -1.05
C PRO A 10 2.02 -15.42 -1.59
N GLN A 11 2.90 -16.11 -2.33
CA GLN A 11 2.66 -17.47 -2.83
C GLN A 11 2.52 -18.46 -1.66
N VAL A 12 3.36 -18.28 -0.62
CA VAL A 12 3.28 -19.03 0.64
C VAL A 12 3.07 -18.04 1.77
N PRO A 13 1.83 -17.90 2.29
CA PRO A 13 1.54 -16.93 3.33
C PRO A 13 2.25 -17.27 4.65
N SER A 14 3.00 -16.32 5.19
CA SER A 14 3.54 -16.36 6.56
C SER A 14 2.41 -16.27 7.59
N LEU A 15 2.72 -16.52 8.87
CA LEU A 15 1.75 -16.33 9.95
C LEU A 15 1.18 -14.91 9.97
N ILE A 16 2.03 -13.90 9.81
CA ILE A 16 1.61 -12.48 9.76
C ILE A 16 0.71 -12.22 8.56
N SER A 17 1.06 -12.74 7.38
CA SER A 17 0.24 -12.58 6.18
C SER A 17 -1.14 -13.21 6.36
N LYS A 18 -1.22 -14.39 6.98
CA LYS A 18 -2.50 -15.06 7.30
C LYS A 18 -3.34 -14.23 8.26
N LEU A 19 -2.73 -13.64 9.29
CA LEU A 19 -3.45 -12.77 10.24
C LEU A 19 -3.98 -11.50 9.55
N ILE A 20 -3.19 -10.87 8.68
CA ILE A 20 -3.62 -9.70 7.90
C ILE A 20 -4.79 -10.10 6.99
N GLN A 21 -4.68 -11.19 6.26
CA GLN A 21 -5.74 -11.70 5.38
C GLN A 21 -7.04 -11.94 6.15
N GLN A 22 -6.99 -12.72 7.24
CA GLN A 22 -8.14 -12.99 8.08
C GLN A 22 -8.78 -11.71 8.64
N GLN A 23 -7.96 -10.73 9.00
CA GLN A 23 -8.49 -9.47 9.50
C GLN A 23 -9.19 -8.66 8.40
N GLN A 24 -8.65 -8.63 7.19
CA GLN A 24 -9.28 -7.99 6.04
C GLN A 24 -10.62 -8.66 5.68
N GLU A 25 -10.69 -10.00 5.72
CA GLU A 25 -11.92 -10.76 5.51
C GLU A 25 -12.97 -10.45 6.59
N ARG A 26 -12.56 -10.35 7.87
CA ARG A 26 -13.45 -9.94 8.98
C ARG A 26 -14.00 -8.52 8.80
N TRP A 27 -13.31 -7.67 8.07
CA TRP A 27 -13.76 -6.32 7.71
C TRP A 27 -14.57 -6.28 6.42
N GLY A 28 -14.89 -7.45 5.85
CA GLY A 28 -15.77 -7.59 4.70
C GLY A 28 -15.05 -7.59 3.35
N ALA A 29 -13.72 -7.65 3.32
CA ALA A 29 -13.01 -7.85 2.08
C ALA A 29 -13.22 -9.27 1.56
N ARG A 30 -13.52 -9.41 0.27
CA ARG A 30 -13.63 -10.73 -0.36
C ARG A 30 -12.24 -11.39 -0.42
N PRO A 31 -12.15 -12.73 -0.42
CA PRO A 31 -10.88 -13.46 -0.43
C PRO A 31 -9.91 -13.04 -1.54
N GLU A 32 -10.43 -12.75 -2.75
CA GLU A 32 -9.64 -12.29 -3.90
C GLU A 32 -8.94 -10.94 -3.68
N HIS A 33 -9.43 -10.11 -2.75
CA HIS A 33 -8.82 -8.85 -2.36
C HIS A 33 -8.05 -8.98 -1.04
N ALA A 34 -8.59 -9.77 -0.09
CA ALA A 34 -7.97 -9.99 1.21
C ALA A 34 -6.60 -10.68 1.12
N ARG A 35 -6.33 -11.43 0.06
CA ARG A 35 -5.05 -12.09 -0.20
C ARG A 35 -3.87 -11.12 -0.36
N PHE A 36 -4.13 -9.86 -0.76
CA PHE A 36 -3.08 -8.83 -0.79
C PHE A 36 -2.74 -8.40 0.63
N THR A 37 -1.54 -8.73 1.07
CA THR A 37 -1.09 -8.48 2.44
C THR A 37 0.04 -7.47 2.52
N HIS A 38 0.52 -6.97 1.38
CA HIS A 38 1.55 -5.96 1.31
C HIS A 38 1.31 -4.99 0.14
N ALA A 39 1.79 -3.75 0.30
CA ALA A 39 1.71 -2.70 -0.71
C ALA A 39 3.03 -1.93 -0.79
N ALA A 40 3.35 -1.41 -1.97
CA ALA A 40 4.51 -0.56 -2.21
C ALA A 40 4.20 0.47 -3.30
N ILE A 41 5.04 1.51 -3.40
CA ILE A 41 5.03 2.48 -4.50
C ILE A 41 6.17 2.17 -5.46
N TYR A 42 5.85 2.09 -6.75
CA TYR A 42 6.85 1.93 -7.81
C TYR A 42 7.59 3.26 -8.06
N ILE A 43 8.91 3.22 -7.98
CA ILE A 43 9.77 4.41 -8.15
C ILE A 43 10.19 4.62 -9.58
N GLY A 44 10.29 3.55 -10.38
CA GLY A 44 10.55 3.61 -11.82
C GLY A 44 12.01 3.45 -12.25
N LEU A 45 12.97 3.60 -11.34
CA LEU A 45 14.39 3.40 -11.62
C LEU A 45 14.73 1.92 -11.35
N ASP A 46 15.26 1.22 -12.34
CA ASP A 46 15.77 -0.16 -12.21
C ASP A 46 14.86 -1.10 -11.39
N HIS A 47 13.55 -1.03 -11.60
CA HIS A 47 12.55 -1.78 -10.85
C HIS A 47 12.55 -1.51 -9.34
N LEU A 48 13.02 -0.32 -8.91
CA LEU A 48 12.96 0.07 -7.49
C LEU A 48 11.52 0.33 -7.04
N ILE A 49 11.26 -0.08 -5.82
CA ILE A 49 10.04 0.18 -5.09
C ILE A 49 10.36 0.84 -3.75
N CYS A 50 9.45 1.66 -3.24
CA CYS A 50 9.48 2.17 -1.88
C CYS A 50 8.39 1.48 -1.07
N GLU A 51 8.77 0.87 0.05
CA GLU A 51 7.89 0.05 0.87
C GLU A 51 8.14 0.27 2.35
N SER A 52 7.13 0.04 3.19
CA SER A 52 7.29 -0.02 4.64
C SER A 52 7.18 -1.47 5.11
N VAL A 53 8.20 -1.97 5.81
CA VAL A 53 8.30 -3.37 6.25
C VAL A 53 8.61 -3.49 7.74
N PRO A 54 8.16 -4.59 8.40
CA PRO A 54 8.32 -4.81 9.83
C PRO A 54 9.75 -4.65 10.37
N HIS A 55 10.73 -5.16 9.63
CA HIS A 55 12.15 -5.07 9.99
C HIS A 55 12.86 -4.17 8.99
N GLY A 56 12.90 -2.87 9.26
CA GLY A 56 13.58 -1.90 8.41
C GLY A 56 12.79 -0.63 8.12
N GLY A 57 11.52 -0.54 8.51
CA GLY A 57 10.71 0.66 8.27
C GLY A 57 10.48 0.95 6.79
N VAL A 58 10.46 2.22 6.43
CA VAL A 58 10.35 2.67 5.04
C VAL A 58 11.72 2.60 4.38
N ARG A 59 11.79 1.84 3.29
CA ARG A 59 13.05 1.56 2.58
C ARG A 59 12.87 1.38 1.08
N TYR A 60 13.96 1.40 0.36
CA TYR A 60 14.02 0.86 -1.00
C TYR A 60 14.09 -0.66 -1.00
N SER A 61 13.50 -1.26 -2.01
CA SER A 61 13.63 -2.67 -2.35
C SER A 61 13.54 -2.82 -3.88
N THR A 62 13.86 -3.99 -4.42
CA THR A 62 13.66 -4.28 -5.82
C THR A 62 12.35 -5.03 -6.03
N LEU A 63 11.66 -4.72 -7.12
CA LEU A 63 10.45 -5.44 -7.51
C LEU A 63 10.72 -6.94 -7.70
N ASP A 64 11.86 -7.28 -8.31
CA ASP A 64 12.25 -8.67 -8.56
C ASP A 64 12.33 -9.49 -7.27
N ALA A 65 12.95 -8.95 -6.21
CA ALA A 65 13.03 -9.60 -4.91
C ALA A 65 11.63 -9.89 -4.30
N ARG A 66 10.63 -9.05 -4.63
CA ARG A 66 9.24 -9.28 -4.20
C ARG A 66 8.53 -10.31 -5.07
N LEU A 67 8.75 -10.28 -6.38
CA LEU A 67 8.12 -11.20 -7.34
C LEU A 67 8.61 -12.64 -7.19
N ASP A 68 9.80 -12.88 -6.64
CA ASP A 68 10.31 -14.23 -6.37
C ASP A 68 9.41 -15.00 -5.40
N HIS A 69 8.65 -14.32 -4.54
CA HIS A 69 7.84 -14.94 -3.49
C HIS A 69 6.38 -14.48 -3.46
N SER A 70 5.96 -13.61 -4.38
CA SER A 70 4.63 -13.01 -4.38
C SER A 70 4.10 -12.79 -5.79
N CYS A 71 2.80 -12.92 -5.94
CA CYS A 71 2.10 -12.37 -7.08
C CYS A 71 1.90 -10.87 -6.88
N CYS A 72 1.88 -10.10 -7.97
CA CYS A 72 1.73 -8.65 -7.92
C CYS A 72 0.61 -8.18 -8.85
N VAL A 73 -0.21 -7.24 -8.36
CA VAL A 73 -1.14 -6.46 -9.16
C VAL A 73 -0.74 -5.00 -9.09
N VAL A 74 -0.82 -4.31 -10.22
CA VAL A 74 -0.50 -2.89 -10.32
C VAL A 74 -1.79 -2.08 -10.36
N ARG A 75 -1.90 -1.12 -9.47
CA ARG A 75 -3.03 -0.20 -9.40
C ARG A 75 -2.54 1.22 -9.65
N ARG A 76 -3.27 1.99 -10.49
CA ARG A 76 -2.92 3.35 -10.84
C ARG A 76 -4.09 4.30 -10.63
N TRP A 77 -3.80 5.50 -10.17
CA TRP A 77 -4.77 6.59 -10.23
C TRP A 77 -5.00 6.96 -11.71
N PRO A 78 -6.25 6.91 -12.21
CA PRO A 78 -6.53 7.17 -13.62
C PRO A 78 -6.20 8.62 -14.00
N GLY A 79 -5.68 8.78 -15.21
CA GLY A 79 -5.36 10.10 -15.76
C GLY A 79 -4.09 10.76 -15.21
N LEU A 80 -3.29 10.07 -14.39
CA LEU A 80 -1.99 10.58 -13.95
C LEU A 80 -1.04 10.79 -15.12
N THR A 81 -0.45 11.98 -15.19
CA THR A 81 0.73 12.21 -16.03
C THR A 81 1.96 11.56 -15.41
N ARG A 82 3.01 11.38 -16.22
CA ARG A 82 4.30 10.86 -15.72
C ARG A 82 4.89 11.74 -14.62
N GLU A 83 4.77 13.07 -14.75
CA GLU A 83 5.24 14.02 -13.74
C GLU A 83 4.49 13.86 -12.41
N GLN A 84 3.17 13.75 -12.48
CA GLN A 84 2.35 13.53 -11.29
C GLN A 84 2.70 12.21 -10.59
N GLY A 85 2.93 11.14 -11.37
CA GLY A 85 3.40 9.87 -10.83
C GLY A 85 4.79 9.98 -10.17
N GLN A 86 5.71 10.76 -10.75
CA GLN A 86 7.01 11.05 -10.13
C GLN A 86 6.86 11.79 -8.81
N ARG A 87 5.91 12.71 -8.67
CA ARG A 87 5.62 13.39 -7.40
C ARG A 87 5.11 12.43 -6.34
N ILE A 88 4.24 11.47 -6.71
CA ILE A 88 3.81 10.41 -5.79
C ILE A 88 5.02 9.57 -5.33
N ALA A 89 5.88 9.15 -6.25
CA ALA A 89 7.09 8.43 -5.94
C ALA A 89 8.01 9.23 -4.99
N PHE A 90 8.19 10.53 -5.26
CA PHE A 90 8.97 11.42 -4.40
C PHE A 90 8.38 11.52 -2.99
N GLN A 91 7.05 11.65 -2.86
CA GLN A 91 6.40 11.67 -1.55
C GLN A 91 6.62 10.36 -0.78
N ALA A 92 6.60 9.20 -1.45
CA ALA A 92 6.91 7.94 -0.79
C ALA A 92 8.37 7.90 -0.30
N VAL A 93 9.30 8.36 -1.12
CA VAL A 93 10.74 8.41 -0.81
C VAL A 93 11.06 9.40 0.31
N SER A 94 10.30 10.48 0.49
CA SER A 94 10.50 11.43 1.58
C SER A 94 10.30 10.82 2.98
N HIS A 95 9.71 9.63 3.06
CA HIS A 95 9.51 8.88 4.30
C HIS A 95 10.60 7.82 4.58
N LEU A 96 11.66 7.76 3.76
CA LEU A 96 12.74 6.78 3.96
C LEU A 96 13.35 6.87 5.37
N GLY A 97 13.53 5.70 5.99
CA GLY A 97 14.05 5.59 7.35
C GLY A 97 13.00 5.73 8.45
N GLU A 98 11.76 6.11 8.14
CA GLU A 98 10.69 6.10 9.14
C GLU A 98 10.43 4.68 9.65
N PRO A 99 10.22 4.51 10.97
CA PRO A 99 9.99 3.21 11.57
C PRO A 99 8.65 2.60 11.14
N TYR A 100 8.56 1.27 11.17
CA TYR A 100 7.34 0.54 10.85
C TYR A 100 6.27 0.69 11.94
N GLY A 101 5.02 0.86 11.52
CA GLY A 101 3.88 1.07 12.41
C GLY A 101 3.36 -0.18 13.10
N TRP A 102 4.17 -0.84 13.93
CA TRP A 102 3.75 -2.01 14.72
C TRP A 102 2.52 -1.75 15.59
N GLY A 103 2.46 -0.58 16.23
CA GLY A 103 1.31 -0.17 17.04
C GLY A 103 0.03 -0.13 16.23
N THR A 104 0.09 0.35 15.00
CA THR A 104 -1.04 0.38 14.07
C THR A 104 -1.55 -1.02 13.76
N ILE A 105 -0.67 -1.97 13.46
CA ILE A 105 -1.06 -3.37 13.19
C ILE A 105 -1.67 -4.00 14.44
N LEU A 106 -1.07 -3.83 15.59
CA LEU A 106 -1.58 -4.39 16.83
C LEU A 106 -2.98 -3.85 17.16
N ALA A 107 -3.19 -2.55 17.00
CA ALA A 107 -4.50 -1.94 17.20
C ALA A 107 -5.54 -2.43 16.18
N GLN A 108 -5.14 -2.63 14.93
CA GLN A 108 -6.00 -3.24 13.91
C GLN A 108 -6.42 -4.66 14.31
N LEU A 109 -5.47 -5.49 14.74
CA LEU A 109 -5.74 -6.87 15.17
C LEU A 109 -6.66 -6.93 16.40
N LEU A 110 -6.52 -5.99 17.33
CA LEU A 110 -7.30 -5.93 18.57
C LEU A 110 -8.66 -5.21 18.41
N LYS A 111 -9.03 -4.74 17.22
CA LYS A 111 -10.23 -3.90 16.97
C LYS A 111 -10.31 -2.65 17.87
N ARG A 112 -9.19 -2.13 18.33
CA ARG A 112 -9.09 -1.00 19.25
C ARG A 112 -8.55 0.26 18.57
N GLY A 113 -9.02 0.55 17.36
CA GLY A 113 -8.57 1.72 16.60
C GLY A 113 -8.69 3.06 17.34
N SER A 114 -9.67 3.17 18.25
CA SER A 114 -9.85 4.36 19.10
C SER A 114 -8.83 4.51 20.23
N LEU A 115 -7.98 3.50 20.47
CA LEU A 115 -6.96 3.53 21.53
C LEU A 115 -5.54 3.79 20.98
N LEU A 116 -5.40 4.03 19.67
CA LEU A 116 -4.13 4.45 19.12
C LEU A 116 -3.80 5.86 19.62
N SER A 117 -2.66 6.01 20.31
CA SER A 117 -2.09 7.32 20.49
C SER A 117 -1.79 7.96 19.12
N GLU A 118 -1.82 9.28 19.02
CA GLU A 118 -1.45 9.99 17.79
C GLU A 118 -0.06 9.56 17.28
N GLU A 119 0.87 9.27 18.19
CA GLU A 119 2.21 8.76 17.86
C GLU A 119 2.18 7.37 17.23
N ALA A 120 1.38 6.43 17.74
CA ALA A 120 1.23 5.10 17.14
C ALA A 120 0.52 5.18 15.79
N ALA A 121 -0.39 6.14 15.61
CA ALA A 121 -1.03 6.43 14.34
C ALA A 121 -0.10 7.13 13.34
N ALA A 122 0.99 7.75 13.78
CA ALA A 122 1.95 8.44 12.93
C ALA A 122 2.84 7.46 12.13
N HIS A 123 3.14 6.29 12.70
CA HIS A 123 4.01 5.31 12.05
C HIS A 123 3.37 4.68 10.82
N LEU A 124 4.18 4.52 9.78
CA LEU A 124 3.71 4.04 8.48
C LEU A 124 3.70 2.51 8.39
N ILE A 125 2.55 1.94 8.07
CA ILE A 125 2.45 0.60 7.50
C ILE A 125 2.44 0.70 5.97
N CYS A 126 2.67 -0.40 5.28
CA CYS A 126 2.84 -0.43 3.82
C CYS A 126 1.71 0.27 3.04
N SER A 127 0.45 0.00 3.36
CA SER A 127 -0.71 0.59 2.68
C SER A 127 -0.92 2.07 3.04
N ARG A 128 -0.56 2.47 4.28
CA ARG A 128 -0.64 3.86 4.70
C ARG A 128 0.46 4.72 4.07
N LEU A 129 1.63 4.15 3.79
CA LEU A 129 2.65 4.81 2.99
C LEU A 129 2.10 5.15 1.59
N CYS A 130 1.42 4.20 0.94
CA CYS A 130 0.80 4.42 -0.37
C CYS A 130 -0.27 5.51 -0.33
N ASP A 131 -1.18 5.43 0.65
CA ASP A 131 -2.24 6.42 0.84
C ASP A 131 -1.66 7.83 1.07
N ARG A 132 -0.70 7.96 1.97
CA ARG A 132 -0.06 9.23 2.29
C ARG A 132 0.68 9.85 1.10
N ALA A 133 1.44 9.04 0.37
CA ALA A 133 2.19 9.50 -0.79
C ALA A 133 1.27 10.04 -1.89
N ILE A 134 0.19 9.33 -2.20
CA ILE A 134 -0.79 9.77 -3.20
C ILE A 134 -1.54 11.00 -2.72
N THR A 135 -2.05 10.96 -1.49
CA THR A 135 -2.81 12.08 -0.91
C THR A 135 -2.01 13.37 -0.94
N ARG A 136 -0.78 13.34 -0.45
CA ARG A 136 0.09 14.53 -0.46
C ARG A 136 0.40 15.04 -1.85
N ALA A 137 0.81 14.14 -2.75
CA ALA A 137 1.16 14.52 -4.11
C ALA A 137 -0.02 15.13 -4.86
N LEU A 138 -1.24 14.63 -4.66
CA LEU A 138 -2.44 15.17 -5.28
C LEU A 138 -2.85 16.52 -4.66
N LEU A 139 -2.78 16.66 -3.32
CA LEU A 139 -3.04 17.93 -2.63
C LEU A 139 -2.11 19.05 -3.11
N GLU A 140 -0.82 18.79 -3.22
CA GLU A 140 0.18 19.75 -3.71
C GLU A 140 -0.08 20.19 -5.15
N GLN A 141 -0.84 19.41 -5.91
CA GLN A 141 -1.24 19.70 -7.28
C GLN A 141 -2.62 20.34 -7.37
N GLY A 142 -3.23 20.70 -6.25
CA GLY A 142 -4.55 21.38 -6.21
C GLY A 142 -5.75 20.48 -6.48
N PHE A 143 -5.58 19.16 -6.47
CA PHE A 143 -6.73 18.26 -6.55
C PHE A 143 -7.54 18.34 -5.26
N PRO A 144 -8.87 18.56 -5.33
CA PRO A 144 -9.72 18.55 -4.14
C PRO A 144 -9.79 17.13 -3.61
N ILE A 145 -9.01 16.84 -2.58
CA ILE A 145 -9.00 15.51 -1.95
C ILE A 145 -9.99 15.51 -0.80
N GLN A 146 -11.22 15.23 -1.10
CA GLN A 146 -12.11 14.67 -0.12
C GLN A 146 -12.01 13.14 -0.25
N ASN A 147 -11.35 12.50 0.73
CA ASN A 147 -11.21 11.05 0.83
C ASN A 147 -10.48 10.40 -0.35
N THR A 148 -9.14 10.38 -0.34
CA THR A 148 -8.32 9.80 -1.41
C THR A 148 -8.69 8.35 -1.65
N PHE A 149 -8.80 7.56 -0.60
CA PHE A 149 -9.36 6.20 -0.67
C PHE A 149 -10.65 6.15 0.13
N VAL A 150 -11.62 5.36 -0.37
CA VAL A 150 -12.90 5.20 0.29
C VAL A 150 -12.66 4.56 1.66
N HIS A 151 -12.71 5.40 2.69
CA HIS A 151 -12.85 4.94 4.06
C HIS A 151 -14.34 4.78 4.30
N PRO A 152 -14.85 3.57 4.52
CA PRO A 152 -16.26 3.37 4.80
C PRO A 152 -16.69 4.09 6.09
N LYS A 153 -15.75 4.36 7.01
CA LYS A 153 -16.03 5.09 8.27
C LYS A 153 -14.81 5.91 8.72
N PRO A 154 -15.02 7.03 9.44
CA PRO A 154 -13.95 7.74 10.12
C PRO A 154 -13.20 6.79 11.07
N GLY A 155 -11.88 6.71 10.94
CA GLY A 155 -11.03 5.82 11.73
C GLY A 155 -10.75 4.45 11.11
N ASP A 156 -11.32 4.14 9.96
CA ASP A 156 -10.98 2.92 9.23
C ASP A 156 -9.56 3.02 8.64
N PHE A 157 -8.88 1.89 8.68
CA PHE A 157 -7.51 1.81 8.22
C PHE A 157 -7.46 1.52 6.71
N VAL A 158 -6.56 2.21 6.01
CA VAL A 158 -6.20 1.81 4.65
C VAL A 158 -5.43 0.50 4.74
N THR A 159 -5.99 -0.55 4.13
CA THR A 159 -5.34 -1.87 4.03
C THR A 159 -5.02 -2.18 2.57
N PRO A 160 -4.15 -3.16 2.28
CA PRO A 160 -3.93 -3.61 0.91
C PRO A 160 -5.23 -4.03 0.19
N ALA A 161 -6.19 -4.64 0.92
CA ALA A 161 -7.50 -4.97 0.37
C ALA A 161 -8.32 -3.72 -0.01
N VAL A 162 -8.28 -2.67 0.81
CA VAL A 162 -8.93 -1.37 0.51
C VAL A 162 -8.33 -0.76 -0.76
N LEU A 163 -7.01 -0.78 -0.91
CA LEU A 163 -6.35 -0.31 -2.12
C LEU A 163 -6.73 -1.15 -3.34
N SER A 164 -6.86 -2.47 -3.18
CA SER A 164 -7.29 -3.38 -4.23
C SER A 164 -8.74 -3.14 -4.67
N LEU A 165 -9.63 -2.80 -3.73
CA LEU A 165 -11.06 -2.56 -3.98
C LEU A 165 -11.37 -1.12 -4.44
N SER A 166 -10.42 -0.20 -4.29
CA SER A 166 -10.68 1.22 -4.52
C SER A 166 -11.18 1.49 -5.95
N PRO A 167 -12.38 2.06 -6.13
CA PRO A 167 -12.88 2.44 -7.46
C PRO A 167 -12.13 3.64 -8.03
N LYS A 168 -11.30 4.31 -7.24
CA LYS A 168 -10.44 5.42 -7.67
C LYS A 168 -9.14 4.94 -8.32
N LEU A 169 -8.86 3.66 -8.30
CA LEU A 169 -7.70 3.06 -8.91
C LEU A 169 -8.12 2.12 -10.03
N THR A 170 -7.35 2.10 -11.10
CA THR A 170 -7.53 1.17 -12.22
C THR A 170 -6.41 0.14 -12.24
N ASP A 171 -6.72 -1.07 -12.70
CA ASP A 171 -5.71 -2.08 -12.95
C ASP A 171 -4.84 -1.67 -14.15
N VAL A 172 -3.56 -1.95 -14.05
CA VAL A 172 -2.60 -1.71 -15.12
C VAL A 172 -2.00 -3.05 -15.52
N GLU A 173 -2.21 -3.43 -16.77
CA GLU A 173 -1.49 -4.57 -17.34
C GLU A 173 -0.01 -4.22 -17.50
N VAL A 174 0.86 -5.10 -17.03
CA VAL A 174 2.31 -4.94 -17.11
C VAL A 174 2.94 -6.20 -17.65
N GLU A 175 3.81 -6.04 -18.63
CA GLU A 175 4.60 -7.13 -19.24
C GLU A 175 5.85 -7.44 -18.38
N TRP A 176 5.68 -7.70 -17.10
CA TRP A 176 6.81 -8.19 -16.32
C TRP A 176 6.90 -9.71 -16.47
N ARG A 177 8.05 -10.20 -16.88
CA ARG A 177 8.30 -11.63 -17.23
C ARG A 177 7.99 -12.65 -16.13
N ARG A 178 7.54 -12.22 -14.95
CA ARG A 178 7.23 -13.06 -13.78
C ARG A 178 5.92 -12.74 -13.07
N CYS A 179 5.08 -11.86 -13.62
CA CYS A 179 3.71 -11.74 -13.12
C CYS A 179 2.94 -13.00 -13.52
N VAL A 180 2.98 -13.99 -12.67
CA VAL A 180 1.97 -15.05 -12.71
C VAL A 180 0.68 -14.35 -12.30
N ILE A 181 -0.23 -14.17 -13.25
CA ILE A 181 -1.59 -13.70 -12.98
C ILE A 181 -2.14 -14.63 -11.89
N CYS A 182 -2.41 -14.06 -10.75
CA CYS A 182 -2.96 -14.80 -9.62
C CYS A 182 -4.44 -15.09 -9.83
#